data_931d5564f755dc216c2a01163b6f7400
#
_entry.id   931d5564f755dc216c2a01163b6f7400
#
_cell.length_a   1.000
_cell.length_b   1.000
_cell.length_c   1.000
_cell.angle_alpha   90.00
_cell.angle_beta   90.00
_cell.angle_gamma   90.00
#
_symmetry.space_group_name_H-M   'P 1'
#
loop_
_entity.id
_entity.type
_entity.pdbx_description
1 polymer ?
#
loop_
_entity_poly.entity_id
_entity_poly.type
_entity_poly.pdbx_seq_one_letter_code
_entity_poly.pdbx_strand_id
1 'polypeptide(L)'
;MVCPHDFRYFAHLFVSLTLSKVFPLGKNQIKIWFFTRLFVPLQAMFEKEIEEYESVRLEYQQKIADRIGKKQWMEYNEILFSAHSCAIEGNSFTVDDTRILREQGMAMIPVGRSLLECTEMADHFRAFDYMVGHLDHPFDEALLKEVNRLVTEHTLRYRAPVAIAGEYTTEDMAAGDTVFGDHETLIARVPQLMASTQKAIDDGQHPLVVAVKWHGYYEYLHPFRDGNGRTGRLLSNFILLRADHPLLIVRLEDRSEYISVLKQIRTDGTDEHVVAFFFKTAISRMKGELAQKRKNTLSTMFF
;
A
#
# COMPACT_ATOMS: atom_id res chain seq x y z
N MET A 1 35.30 -23.77 -23.27
CA MET A 1 33.91 -23.34 -23.37
C MET A 1 33.18 -23.82 -22.13
N VAL A 2 32.97 -22.97 -21.15
CA VAL A 2 32.26 -23.28 -19.89
C VAL A 2 30.83 -22.72 -20.02
N CYS A 3 29.87 -23.57 -19.76
CA CYS A 3 28.45 -23.35 -19.99
C CYS A 3 27.89 -22.29 -19.01
N PRO A 4 27.03 -21.33 -19.42
CA PRO A 4 26.53 -20.23 -18.57
C PRO A 4 25.53 -20.64 -17.46
N HIS A 5 25.19 -21.93 -17.35
CA HIS A 5 24.18 -22.42 -16.40
C HIS A 5 24.66 -22.63 -14.97
N ASP A 6 25.97 -22.67 -14.71
CA ASP A 6 26.48 -23.02 -13.38
C ASP A 6 26.59 -21.84 -12.39
N PHE A 7 26.53 -20.61 -12.87
CA PHE A 7 26.66 -19.43 -11.99
C PHE A 7 25.41 -19.13 -11.12
N ARG A 8 24.24 -19.61 -11.55
CA ARG A 8 22.98 -19.39 -10.78
C ARG A 8 22.85 -20.32 -9.57
N TYR A 9 23.43 -21.48 -9.63
CA TYR A 9 23.38 -22.48 -8.54
C TYR A 9 24.33 -22.10 -7.38
N PHE A 10 25.46 -21.49 -7.67
CA PHE A 10 26.45 -21.11 -6.67
C PHE A 10 26.01 -19.86 -5.85
N ALA A 11 25.32 -18.91 -6.45
CA ALA A 11 24.80 -17.75 -5.74
C ALA A 11 23.71 -18.13 -4.69
N HIS A 12 22.88 -19.11 -5.01
CA HIS A 12 21.85 -19.63 -4.08
C HIS A 12 22.46 -20.38 -2.89
N LEU A 13 23.55 -21.12 -3.09
CA LEU A 13 24.21 -21.88 -2.02
C LEU A 13 24.99 -20.97 -1.05
N PHE A 14 25.59 -19.90 -1.57
CA PHE A 14 26.43 -19.00 -0.77
C PHE A 14 25.59 -18.09 0.18
N VAL A 15 24.43 -17.62 -0.26
CA VAL A 15 23.50 -16.85 0.57
C VAL A 15 22.85 -17.72 1.65
N SER A 16 22.52 -18.99 1.33
CA SER A 16 21.95 -19.94 2.29
C SER A 16 22.95 -20.35 3.39
N LEU A 17 24.23 -20.50 3.05
CA LEU A 17 25.28 -20.94 3.98
C LEU A 17 25.77 -19.83 4.94
N THR A 18 25.69 -18.56 4.55
CA THR A 18 26.10 -17.44 5.41
C THR A 18 25.01 -17.07 6.45
N LEU A 19 23.75 -17.29 6.12
CA LEU A 19 22.64 -17.01 7.04
C LEU A 19 22.39 -18.12 8.08
N SER A 20 22.76 -19.36 7.77
CA SER A 20 22.60 -20.48 8.74
C SER A 20 23.56 -20.46 9.92
N LYS A 21 24.62 -19.63 9.86
CA LYS A 21 25.60 -19.49 10.94
C LYS A 21 25.25 -18.41 11.99
N VAL A 22 24.21 -17.61 11.74
CA VAL A 22 23.87 -16.45 12.58
C VAL A 22 22.66 -16.70 13.48
N PHE A 23 21.82 -17.72 13.17
CA PHE A 23 20.63 -18.01 13.97
C PHE A 23 20.47 -19.52 14.23
N PRO A 24 20.25 -19.95 15.49
CA PRO A 24 19.95 -21.34 15.78
C PRO A 24 18.60 -21.77 15.19
N LEU A 25 18.62 -22.89 14.47
CA LEU A 25 17.49 -23.48 13.73
C LEU A 25 16.41 -23.99 14.72
N GLY A 26 15.41 -23.19 15.00
CA GLY A 26 14.15 -23.60 15.61
C GLY A 26 12.99 -23.34 14.66
N LYS A 27 11.84 -24.02 14.83
CA LYS A 27 10.59 -24.08 14.02
C LYS A 27 10.18 -22.90 13.07
N ASN A 28 11.12 -22.03 12.72
CA ASN A 28 10.94 -20.75 12.02
C ASN A 28 11.56 -20.73 10.59
N GLN A 29 11.84 -21.87 9.97
CA GLN A 29 12.46 -21.89 8.62
C GLN A 29 11.62 -21.20 7.55
N ILE A 30 10.31 -21.22 7.68
CA ILE A 30 9.40 -20.49 6.77
C ILE A 30 9.60 -18.97 6.87
N LYS A 31 9.94 -18.44 8.05
CA LYS A 31 10.08 -16.99 8.28
C LYS A 31 11.33 -16.36 7.65
N ILE A 32 12.42 -17.10 7.51
CA ILE A 32 13.68 -16.61 6.88
C ILE A 32 13.56 -16.56 5.35
N TRP A 33 12.80 -17.49 4.77
CA TRP A 33 12.58 -17.59 3.34
C TRP A 33 11.87 -16.39 2.73
N PHE A 34 10.99 -15.74 3.50
CA PHE A 34 10.25 -14.52 3.11
C PHE A 34 11.16 -13.34 2.79
N PHE A 35 12.16 -13.06 3.64
CA PHE A 35 13.03 -11.89 3.46
C PHE A 35 14.06 -12.06 2.33
N THR A 36 14.51 -13.26 2.05
CA THR A 36 15.44 -13.51 0.94
C THR A 36 14.76 -13.43 -0.43
N ARG A 37 13.44 -13.65 -0.51
CA ARG A 37 12.68 -13.54 -1.77
C ARG A 37 12.33 -12.09 -2.17
N LEU A 38 12.44 -11.11 -1.26
CA LEU A 38 12.34 -9.68 -1.61
C LEU A 38 13.36 -9.27 -2.70
N PHE A 39 14.43 -10.02 -2.87
CA PHE A 39 15.56 -9.71 -3.75
C PHE A 39 15.68 -10.57 -5.02
N VAL A 40 14.79 -11.55 -5.24
CA VAL A 40 14.77 -12.27 -6.52
C VAL A 40 14.13 -11.36 -7.58
N PRO A 41 14.70 -11.20 -8.77
CA PRO A 41 14.12 -10.35 -9.80
C PRO A 41 12.78 -10.94 -10.27
N LEU A 42 11.69 -10.49 -9.64
CA LEU A 42 10.31 -10.79 -10.02
C LEU A 42 9.95 -10.13 -11.37
N GLN A 43 10.78 -9.22 -11.87
CA GLN A 43 10.61 -8.63 -13.20
C GLN A 43 10.39 -9.69 -14.28
N ALA A 44 11.13 -10.80 -14.22
CA ALA A 44 10.97 -11.89 -15.20
C ALA A 44 9.64 -12.68 -15.04
N MET A 45 9.02 -12.68 -13.84
CA MET A 45 7.77 -13.40 -13.61
C MET A 45 6.54 -12.56 -14.01
N PHE A 46 6.60 -11.23 -13.86
CA PHE A 46 5.52 -10.29 -14.17
C PHE A 46 5.85 -9.36 -15.35
N GLU A 47 6.72 -9.78 -16.24
CA GLU A 47 7.18 -8.97 -17.37
C GLU A 47 6.01 -8.48 -18.24
N LYS A 48 5.05 -9.37 -18.53
CA LYS A 48 3.86 -9.04 -19.33
C LYS A 48 2.93 -8.05 -18.62
N GLU A 49 2.71 -8.25 -17.33
CA GLU A 49 1.88 -7.36 -16.51
C GLU A 49 2.53 -5.98 -16.38
N ILE A 50 3.87 -5.93 -16.24
CA ILE A 50 4.64 -4.69 -16.23
C ILE A 50 4.53 -3.97 -17.57
N GLU A 51 4.75 -4.66 -18.69
CA GLU A 51 4.62 -4.08 -20.04
C GLU A 51 3.21 -3.54 -20.28
N GLU A 52 2.18 -4.30 -19.95
CA GLU A 52 0.78 -3.86 -20.07
C GLU A 52 0.50 -2.64 -19.20
N TYR A 53 0.93 -2.68 -17.93
CA TYR A 53 0.76 -1.56 -17.00
C TYR A 53 1.43 -0.29 -17.52
N GLU A 54 2.69 -0.36 -17.94
CA GLU A 54 3.43 0.80 -18.46
C GLU A 54 2.79 1.39 -19.72
N SER A 55 2.35 0.54 -20.64
CA SER A 55 1.63 0.98 -21.84
C SER A 55 0.34 1.74 -21.50
N VAL A 56 -0.46 1.20 -20.57
CA VAL A 56 -1.73 1.82 -20.13
C VAL A 56 -1.45 3.08 -19.31
N ARG A 57 -0.44 3.08 -18.45
CA ARG A 57 -0.02 4.23 -17.63
C ARG A 57 0.37 5.42 -18.50
N LEU A 58 1.17 5.21 -19.53
CA LEU A 58 1.56 6.27 -20.45
C LEU A 58 0.35 6.83 -21.22
N GLU A 59 -0.56 5.98 -21.69
CA GLU A 59 -1.80 6.44 -22.34
C GLU A 59 -2.67 7.24 -21.36
N TYR A 60 -2.79 6.78 -20.12
CA TYR A 60 -3.55 7.43 -19.06
C TYR A 60 -2.96 8.80 -18.71
N GLN A 61 -1.65 8.87 -18.53
CA GLN A 61 -0.94 10.12 -18.27
C GLN A 61 -1.24 11.15 -19.34
N GLN A 62 -1.00 10.82 -20.61
CA GLN A 62 -1.19 11.74 -21.74
C GLN A 62 -2.64 12.16 -21.97
N LYS A 63 -3.57 11.22 -21.83
CA LYS A 63 -4.97 11.45 -22.19
C LYS A 63 -5.83 11.95 -21.04
N ILE A 64 -5.46 11.69 -19.80
CA ILE A 64 -6.23 12.07 -18.62
C ILE A 64 -5.44 13.07 -17.76
N ALA A 65 -4.36 12.65 -17.10
CA ALA A 65 -3.69 13.45 -16.09
C ALA A 65 -3.15 14.78 -16.62
N ASP A 66 -2.43 14.76 -17.75
CA ASP A 66 -1.85 15.97 -18.33
C ASP A 66 -2.90 16.96 -18.85
N ARG A 67 -4.08 16.45 -19.27
CA ARG A 67 -5.15 17.30 -19.81
C ARG A 67 -5.98 17.99 -18.76
N ILE A 68 -6.15 17.35 -17.61
CA ILE A 68 -6.90 17.91 -16.48
C ILE A 68 -6.02 18.90 -15.72
N GLY A 69 -4.73 18.65 -15.71
CA GLY A 69 -3.74 19.36 -14.92
C GLY A 69 -3.48 18.69 -13.57
N LYS A 70 -2.21 18.74 -13.14
CA LYS A 70 -1.71 17.99 -11.98
C LYS A 70 -2.53 18.24 -10.70
N LYS A 71 -2.94 19.49 -10.45
CA LYS A 71 -3.70 19.86 -9.25
C LYS A 71 -5.08 19.19 -9.22
N GLN A 72 -5.90 19.40 -10.24
CA GLN A 72 -7.25 18.82 -10.31
C GLN A 72 -7.22 17.29 -10.36
N TRP A 73 -6.23 16.72 -11.06
CA TRP A 73 -6.04 15.28 -11.09
C TRP A 73 -5.72 14.73 -9.69
N MET A 74 -4.87 15.41 -8.93
CA MET A 74 -4.54 15.00 -7.56
C MET A 74 -5.75 15.11 -6.64
N GLU A 75 -6.49 16.23 -6.67
CA GLU A 75 -7.70 16.44 -5.87
C GLU A 75 -8.77 15.36 -6.13
N TYR A 76 -9.03 15.04 -7.39
CA TYR A 76 -9.95 13.97 -7.76
C TYR A 76 -9.50 12.61 -7.19
N ASN A 77 -8.24 12.26 -7.41
CA ASN A 77 -7.70 10.97 -6.97
C ASN A 77 -7.61 10.88 -5.43
N GLU A 78 -7.32 11.96 -4.73
CA GLU A 78 -7.35 12.02 -3.27
C GLU A 78 -8.74 11.68 -2.73
N ILE A 79 -9.79 12.32 -3.26
CA ILE A 79 -11.18 12.07 -2.84
C ILE A 79 -11.55 10.61 -3.09
N LEU A 80 -11.29 10.11 -4.29
CA LEU A 80 -11.62 8.73 -4.65
C LEU A 80 -10.83 7.72 -3.79
N PHE A 81 -9.55 7.95 -3.60
CA PHE A 81 -8.68 7.09 -2.78
C PHE A 81 -9.12 7.08 -1.32
N SER A 82 -9.36 8.26 -0.73
CA SER A 82 -9.75 8.38 0.68
C SER A 82 -11.10 7.72 0.96
N ALA A 83 -12.09 7.94 0.07
CA ALA A 83 -13.40 7.31 0.18
C ALA A 83 -13.28 5.78 0.23
N HIS A 84 -12.61 5.18 -0.75
CA HIS A 84 -12.46 3.73 -0.80
C HIS A 84 -11.56 3.17 0.30
N SER A 85 -10.46 3.87 0.61
CA SER A 85 -9.54 3.44 1.66
C SER A 85 -10.19 3.39 3.05
N CYS A 86 -11.01 4.39 3.41
CA CYS A 86 -11.76 4.36 4.66
C CYS A 86 -12.93 3.39 4.62
N ALA A 87 -13.62 3.24 3.47
CA ALA A 87 -14.74 2.31 3.33
C ALA A 87 -14.34 0.84 3.46
N ILE A 88 -13.12 0.46 3.02
CA ILE A 88 -12.56 -0.89 3.25
C ILE A 88 -12.52 -1.22 4.75
N GLU A 89 -12.28 -0.22 5.61
CA GLU A 89 -12.23 -0.37 7.08
C GLU A 89 -13.61 -0.22 7.75
N GLY A 90 -14.67 -0.01 6.96
CA GLY A 90 -16.04 0.05 7.45
C GLY A 90 -16.63 1.45 7.59
N ASN A 91 -15.92 2.50 7.19
CA ASN A 91 -16.45 3.86 7.08
C ASN A 91 -17.53 3.90 5.99
N SER A 92 -18.67 4.55 6.27
CA SER A 92 -19.83 4.53 5.38
C SER A 92 -19.88 5.69 4.37
N PHE A 93 -18.82 6.51 4.30
CA PHE A 93 -18.75 7.64 3.38
C PHE A 93 -18.79 7.18 1.92
N THR A 94 -19.61 7.84 1.13
CA THR A 94 -19.56 7.78 -0.33
C THR A 94 -18.47 8.70 -0.87
N VAL A 95 -18.16 8.61 -2.16
CA VAL A 95 -17.25 9.56 -2.82
C VAL A 95 -17.78 11.00 -2.73
N ASP A 96 -19.09 11.18 -2.84
CA ASP A 96 -19.71 12.52 -2.73
C ASP A 96 -19.64 13.08 -1.29
N ASP A 97 -19.93 12.26 -0.28
CA ASP A 97 -19.74 12.65 1.13
C ASP A 97 -18.28 13.04 1.41
N THR A 98 -17.34 12.29 0.86
CA THR A 98 -15.89 12.53 0.99
C THR A 98 -15.51 13.87 0.36
N ARG A 99 -16.06 14.18 -0.83
CA ARG A 99 -15.85 15.46 -1.49
C ARG A 99 -16.41 16.63 -0.67
N ILE A 100 -17.64 16.52 -0.18
CA ILE A 100 -18.27 17.54 0.66
C ILE A 100 -17.41 17.83 1.89
N LEU A 101 -16.96 16.79 2.58
CA LEU A 101 -16.10 16.95 3.77
C LEU A 101 -14.74 17.58 3.41
N ARG A 102 -14.14 17.21 2.28
CA ARG A 102 -12.85 17.78 1.84
C ARG A 102 -12.95 19.26 1.51
N GLU A 103 -14.03 19.66 0.84
CA GLU A 103 -14.26 21.05 0.41
C GLU A 103 -14.72 21.97 1.53
N GLN A 104 -15.59 21.48 2.43
CA GLN A 104 -16.27 22.30 3.43
C GLN A 104 -15.77 22.04 4.87
N GLY A 105 -14.93 21.02 5.04
CA GLY A 105 -14.42 20.65 6.36
C GLY A 105 -15.51 20.19 7.31
N MET A 106 -15.19 20.16 8.59
CA MET A 106 -16.11 19.76 9.67
C MET A 106 -17.29 20.71 9.89
N ALA A 107 -17.36 21.83 9.15
CA ALA A 107 -18.49 22.74 9.20
C ALA A 107 -19.75 22.14 8.56
N MET A 108 -19.59 21.16 7.66
CA MET A 108 -20.70 20.44 7.04
C MET A 108 -20.51 18.93 7.14
N ILE A 109 -21.18 18.33 8.11
CA ILE A 109 -21.22 16.86 8.25
C ILE A 109 -22.26 16.30 7.27
N PRO A 110 -21.89 15.40 6.37
CA PRO A 110 -22.85 14.77 5.46
C PRO A 110 -23.95 14.03 6.21
N VAL A 111 -25.18 14.12 5.70
CA VAL A 111 -26.36 13.54 6.35
C VAL A 111 -26.22 12.04 6.56
N GLY A 112 -26.51 11.59 7.77
CA GLY A 112 -26.44 10.17 8.14
C GLY A 112 -25.04 9.66 8.45
N ARG A 113 -24.00 10.50 8.48
CA ARG A 113 -22.64 10.15 8.88
C ARG A 113 -22.39 10.50 10.34
N SER A 114 -21.67 9.63 11.05
CA SER A 114 -21.27 9.88 12.42
C SER A 114 -20.09 10.85 12.50
N LEU A 115 -19.96 11.55 13.62
CA LEU A 115 -18.80 12.42 13.87
C LEU A 115 -17.49 11.63 13.86
N LEU A 116 -17.51 10.37 14.32
CA LEU A 116 -16.33 9.50 14.33
C LEU A 116 -15.87 9.18 12.89
N GLU A 117 -16.80 8.89 11.98
CA GLU A 117 -16.49 8.65 10.57
C GLU A 117 -15.96 9.90 9.87
N CYS A 118 -16.54 11.07 10.18
CA CYS A 118 -16.03 12.36 9.69
C CYS A 118 -14.59 12.61 10.17
N THR A 119 -14.34 12.36 11.45
CA THR A 119 -13.01 12.53 12.05
C THR A 119 -11.99 11.58 11.41
N GLU A 120 -12.36 10.31 11.21
CA GLU A 120 -11.51 9.33 10.54
C GLU A 120 -11.16 9.76 9.10
N MET A 121 -12.13 10.30 8.36
CA MET A 121 -11.90 10.81 7.01
C MET A 121 -11.00 12.05 7.03
N ALA A 122 -11.20 12.96 7.97
CA ALA A 122 -10.36 14.16 8.14
C ALA A 122 -8.91 13.79 8.51
N ASP A 123 -8.71 12.79 9.38
CA ASP A 123 -7.40 12.25 9.71
C ASP A 123 -6.73 11.61 8.46
N HIS A 124 -7.51 10.92 7.63
CA HIS A 124 -7.00 10.35 6.38
C HIS A 124 -6.54 11.44 5.40
N PHE A 125 -7.27 12.53 5.26
CA PHE A 125 -6.84 13.68 4.44
C PHE A 125 -5.55 14.31 4.94
N ARG A 126 -5.42 14.52 6.26
CA ARG A 126 -4.20 15.05 6.86
C ARG A 126 -2.99 14.14 6.59
N ALA A 127 -3.19 12.83 6.70
CA ALA A 127 -2.15 11.86 6.40
C ALA A 127 -1.79 11.86 4.90
N PHE A 128 -2.77 12.03 4.01
CA PHE A 128 -2.54 12.16 2.58
C PHE A 128 -1.77 13.44 2.24
N ASP A 129 -2.20 14.60 2.77
CA ASP A 129 -1.51 15.88 2.57
C ASP A 129 -0.06 15.81 3.06
N TYR A 130 0.16 15.22 4.25
CA TYR A 130 1.50 15.01 4.80
C TYR A 130 2.35 14.15 3.86
N MET A 131 1.81 13.01 3.44
CA MET A 131 2.50 12.09 2.53
C MET A 131 2.91 12.79 1.21
N VAL A 132 2.00 13.54 0.59
CA VAL A 132 2.28 14.26 -0.67
C VAL A 132 3.31 15.38 -0.46
N GLY A 133 3.28 16.04 0.70
CA GLY A 133 4.25 17.08 1.05
C GLY A 133 5.67 16.57 1.34
N HIS A 134 5.84 15.24 1.47
CA HIS A 134 7.11 14.62 1.88
C HIS A 134 7.63 13.57 0.89
N LEU A 135 7.24 13.66 -0.40
CA LEU A 135 7.64 12.67 -1.42
C LEU A 135 9.16 12.58 -1.66
N ASP A 136 9.92 13.57 -1.29
CA ASP A 136 11.39 13.61 -1.35
C ASP A 136 12.07 12.97 -0.13
N HIS A 137 11.32 12.68 0.95
CA HIS A 137 11.87 12.07 2.15
C HIS A 137 12.23 10.58 1.94
N PRO A 138 13.17 10.04 2.73
CA PRO A 138 13.43 8.61 2.74
C PRO A 138 12.18 7.80 3.10
N PHE A 139 12.05 6.60 2.53
CA PHE A 139 11.03 5.64 2.92
C PHE A 139 11.49 4.88 4.17
N ASP A 140 11.29 5.47 5.32
CA ASP A 140 11.83 5.00 6.60
C ASP A 140 10.77 4.81 7.69
N GLU A 141 11.22 4.35 8.85
CA GLU A 141 10.35 4.10 10.02
C GLU A 141 9.72 5.39 10.56
N ALA A 142 10.39 6.54 10.46
CA ALA A 142 9.85 7.81 10.93
C ALA A 142 8.64 8.23 10.08
N LEU A 143 8.74 8.11 8.75
CA LEU A 143 7.63 8.32 7.84
C LEU A 143 6.46 7.37 8.13
N LEU A 144 6.75 6.08 8.34
CA LEU A 144 5.72 5.08 8.66
C LEU A 144 4.94 5.43 9.93
N LYS A 145 5.66 5.73 11.01
CA LYS A 145 5.06 6.06 12.32
C LYS A 145 4.24 7.35 12.25
N GLU A 146 4.75 8.37 11.57
CA GLU A 146 4.04 9.65 11.44
C GLU A 146 2.77 9.51 10.60
N VAL A 147 2.80 8.77 9.49
CA VAL A 147 1.59 8.52 8.69
C VAL A 147 0.55 7.75 9.50
N ASN A 148 0.94 6.72 10.26
CA ASN A 148 0.00 6.01 11.14
C ASN A 148 -0.53 6.91 12.26
N ARG A 149 0.32 7.74 12.85
CA ARG A 149 -0.09 8.71 13.87
C ARG A 149 -1.21 9.61 13.32
N LEU A 150 -1.00 10.20 12.15
CA LEU A 150 -1.98 11.09 11.52
C LEU A 150 -3.29 10.39 11.17
N VAL A 151 -3.22 9.14 10.68
CA VAL A 151 -4.41 8.33 10.33
C VAL A 151 -5.27 8.01 11.56
N THR A 152 -4.67 7.95 12.76
CA THR A 152 -5.35 7.42 13.96
C THR A 152 -5.47 8.43 15.10
N GLU A 153 -4.83 9.58 15.01
CA GLU A 153 -4.64 10.56 16.10
C GLU A 153 -5.92 10.90 16.89
N HIS A 154 -7.03 11.13 16.20
CA HIS A 154 -8.26 11.57 16.84
C HIS A 154 -9.25 10.42 17.09
N THR A 155 -9.03 9.25 16.48
CA THR A 155 -9.97 8.12 16.54
C THR A 155 -9.48 6.97 17.41
N LEU A 156 -8.16 6.80 17.58
CA LEU A 156 -7.57 5.66 18.31
C LEU A 156 -8.11 5.50 19.74
N ARG A 157 -8.28 6.61 20.46
CA ARG A 157 -8.79 6.60 21.84
C ARG A 157 -10.16 5.94 22.00
N TYR A 158 -10.96 5.90 20.94
CA TYR A 158 -12.29 5.27 20.95
C TYR A 158 -12.24 3.78 20.62
N ARG A 159 -11.18 3.33 19.95
CA ARG A 159 -11.00 1.94 19.50
C ARG A 159 -10.00 1.17 20.37
N ALA A 160 -8.94 1.84 20.84
CA ALA A 160 -7.88 1.26 21.64
C ALA A 160 -7.32 2.30 22.64
N PRO A 161 -8.02 2.56 23.76
CA PRO A 161 -7.75 3.71 24.65
C PRO A 161 -6.34 3.72 25.28
N VAL A 162 -5.68 2.57 25.37
CA VAL A 162 -4.33 2.42 25.97
C VAL A 162 -3.20 2.50 24.94
N ALA A 163 -3.54 2.46 23.64
CA ALA A 163 -2.54 2.52 22.57
C ALA A 163 -2.16 3.98 22.26
N ILE A 164 -0.95 4.15 21.74
CA ILE A 164 -0.41 5.45 21.33
C ILE A 164 -0.37 5.49 19.80
N ALA A 165 -0.93 6.53 19.21
CA ALA A 165 -0.95 6.72 17.76
C ALA A 165 0.49 6.83 17.22
N GLY A 166 0.80 6.06 16.18
CA GLY A 166 2.15 6.00 15.59
C GLY A 166 3.14 5.10 16.34
N GLU A 167 2.75 4.48 17.45
CA GLU A 167 3.62 3.51 18.13
C GLU A 167 3.18 2.07 17.86
N TYR A 168 4.16 1.17 17.80
CA TYR A 168 3.89 -0.25 17.57
C TYR A 168 3.05 -0.85 18.68
N THR A 169 2.23 -1.84 18.31
CA THR A 169 1.46 -2.60 19.28
C THR A 169 2.40 -3.35 20.22
N THR A 170 2.00 -3.42 21.50
CA THR A 170 2.67 -4.19 22.56
C THR A 170 1.96 -5.52 22.83
N GLU A 171 0.99 -5.89 22.01
CA GLU A 171 0.19 -7.10 22.12
C GLU A 171 0.08 -7.78 20.76
N ASP A 172 -0.04 -9.10 20.77
CA ASP A 172 -0.35 -9.86 19.56
C ASP A 172 -1.73 -9.50 19.03
N MET A 173 -1.80 -9.31 17.74
CA MET A 173 -3.00 -8.85 17.07
C MET A 173 -3.70 -9.98 16.33
N ALA A 174 -5.04 -9.95 16.35
CA ALA A 174 -5.88 -10.83 15.55
C ALA A 174 -7.08 -10.06 14.96
N ALA A 175 -7.50 -10.43 13.77
CA ALA A 175 -8.73 -9.95 13.14
C ALA A 175 -9.50 -11.12 12.53
N GLY A 176 -10.65 -11.43 13.10
CA GLY A 176 -11.41 -12.63 12.76
C GLY A 176 -10.59 -13.90 13.03
N ASP A 177 -10.36 -14.70 12.00
CA ASP A 177 -9.56 -15.93 12.03
C ASP A 177 -8.05 -15.71 11.75
N THR A 178 -7.66 -14.47 11.49
CA THR A 178 -6.28 -14.12 11.15
C THR A 178 -5.51 -13.67 12.40
N VAL A 179 -4.45 -14.40 12.74
CA VAL A 179 -3.46 -14.00 13.75
C VAL A 179 -2.31 -13.31 13.03
N PHE A 180 -1.95 -12.10 13.46
CA PHE A 180 -0.87 -11.31 12.88
C PHE A 180 0.50 -11.69 13.46
N GLY A 181 1.53 -10.95 13.09
CA GLY A 181 2.90 -11.21 13.54
C GLY A 181 3.06 -11.02 15.07
N ASP A 182 4.02 -11.73 15.62
CA ASP A 182 4.46 -11.61 17.01
C ASP A 182 4.97 -10.18 17.27
N HIS A 183 4.32 -9.47 18.22
CA HIS A 183 4.64 -8.08 18.54
C HIS A 183 6.08 -7.88 19.04
N GLU A 184 6.68 -8.85 19.72
CA GLU A 184 8.06 -8.78 20.21
C GLU A 184 9.07 -8.66 19.06
N THR A 185 8.72 -9.17 17.89
CA THR A 185 9.60 -9.14 16.69
C THR A 185 9.47 -7.86 15.86
N LEU A 186 8.44 -7.05 16.08
CA LEU A 186 8.15 -5.86 15.23
C LEU A 186 9.29 -4.84 15.25
N ILE A 187 9.90 -4.59 16.43
CA ILE A 187 11.02 -3.64 16.58
C ILE A 187 12.19 -3.95 15.64
N ALA A 188 12.42 -5.22 15.34
CA ALA A 188 13.48 -5.63 14.43
C ALA A 188 12.99 -5.76 12.98
N ARG A 189 11.78 -6.27 12.77
CA ARG A 189 11.28 -6.63 11.44
C ARG A 189 10.77 -5.46 10.63
N VAL A 190 10.13 -4.49 11.27
CA VAL A 190 9.60 -3.31 10.56
C VAL A 190 10.74 -2.45 10.01
N PRO A 191 11.78 -2.06 10.78
CA PRO A 191 12.93 -1.34 10.23
C PRO A 191 13.64 -2.10 9.10
N GLN A 192 13.73 -3.43 9.17
CA GLN A 192 14.29 -4.25 8.08
C GLN A 192 13.44 -4.18 6.81
N LEU A 193 12.10 -4.24 6.95
CA LEU A 193 11.19 -4.07 5.81
C LEU A 193 11.34 -2.68 5.19
N MET A 194 11.38 -1.62 6.01
CA MET A 194 11.55 -0.25 5.52
C MET A 194 12.89 -0.07 4.79
N ALA A 195 14.00 -0.52 5.38
CA ALA A 195 15.33 -0.42 4.78
C ALA A 195 15.44 -1.22 3.46
N SER A 196 14.87 -2.42 3.39
CA SER A 196 14.88 -3.23 2.17
C SER A 196 14.02 -2.62 1.07
N THR A 197 12.92 -1.98 1.43
CA THR A 197 12.05 -1.26 0.48
C THR A 197 12.75 0.00 -0.04
N GLN A 198 13.36 0.80 0.84
CA GLN A 198 14.15 1.97 0.41
C GLN A 198 15.27 1.55 -0.54
N LYS A 199 15.98 0.46 -0.23
CA LYS A 199 17.00 -0.07 -1.13
C LYS A 199 16.41 -0.48 -2.50
N ALA A 200 15.25 -1.11 -2.54
CA ALA A 200 14.60 -1.50 -3.80
C ALA A 200 14.21 -0.26 -4.65
N ILE A 201 13.80 0.82 -3.99
CA ILE A 201 13.55 2.13 -4.62
C ILE A 201 14.85 2.70 -5.21
N ASP A 202 15.92 2.71 -4.43
CA ASP A 202 17.22 3.24 -4.83
C ASP A 202 17.88 2.41 -5.95
N ASP A 203 17.64 1.11 -5.96
CA ASP A 203 18.07 0.18 -7.03
C ASP A 203 17.24 0.34 -8.33
N GLY A 204 16.22 1.21 -8.35
CA GLY A 204 15.38 1.47 -9.52
C GLY A 204 14.46 0.31 -9.90
N GLN A 205 14.05 -0.52 -8.92
CA GLN A 205 13.06 -1.57 -9.18
C GLN A 205 11.72 -0.95 -9.56
N HIS A 206 10.89 -1.69 -10.32
CA HIS A 206 9.61 -1.19 -10.82
C HIS A 206 8.69 -0.72 -9.67
N PRO A 207 8.25 0.58 -9.68
CA PRO A 207 7.57 1.20 -8.52
C PRO A 207 6.33 0.45 -8.04
N LEU A 208 5.48 -0.04 -8.97
CA LEU A 208 4.29 -0.80 -8.58
C LEU A 208 4.68 -2.13 -7.91
N VAL A 209 5.71 -2.82 -8.39
CA VAL A 209 6.19 -4.06 -7.76
C VAL A 209 6.68 -3.80 -6.34
N VAL A 210 7.49 -2.74 -6.15
CA VAL A 210 8.00 -2.34 -4.83
C VAL A 210 6.85 -2.00 -3.88
N ALA A 211 5.91 -1.15 -4.34
CA ALA A 211 4.77 -0.70 -3.54
C ALA A 211 3.88 -1.86 -3.05
N VAL A 212 3.55 -2.79 -3.95
CA VAL A 212 2.62 -3.88 -3.61
C VAL A 212 3.29 -4.98 -2.78
N LYS A 213 4.58 -5.25 -2.99
CA LYS A 213 5.33 -6.17 -2.13
C LYS A 213 5.47 -5.62 -0.73
N TRP A 214 5.88 -4.34 -0.62
CA TRP A 214 5.94 -3.68 0.68
C TRP A 214 4.59 -3.76 1.38
N HIS A 215 3.50 -3.43 0.70
CA HIS A 215 2.15 -3.47 1.26
C HIS A 215 1.78 -4.85 1.81
N GLY A 216 2.01 -5.91 1.02
CA GLY A 216 1.71 -7.27 1.44
C GLY A 216 2.49 -7.70 2.70
N TYR A 217 3.79 -7.39 2.77
CA TYR A 217 4.60 -7.69 3.95
C TYR A 217 4.28 -6.80 5.14
N TYR A 218 3.95 -5.54 4.91
CA TYR A 218 3.49 -4.63 5.95
C TYR A 218 2.19 -5.12 6.60
N GLU A 219 1.21 -5.50 5.79
CA GLU A 219 -0.05 -6.10 6.27
C GLU A 219 0.19 -7.46 6.95
N TYR A 220 1.21 -8.20 6.55
CA TYR A 220 1.62 -9.42 7.25
C TYR A 220 2.14 -9.10 8.65
N LEU A 221 2.96 -8.06 8.83
CA LEU A 221 3.48 -7.65 10.14
C LEU A 221 2.41 -7.00 11.01
N HIS A 222 1.56 -6.18 10.44
CA HIS A 222 0.44 -5.48 11.11
C HIS A 222 0.87 -4.74 12.37
N PRO A 223 1.83 -3.79 12.29
CA PRO A 223 2.59 -3.34 13.45
C PRO A 223 1.86 -2.42 14.41
N PHE A 224 0.73 -1.84 14.04
CA PHE A 224 0.01 -0.88 14.88
C PHE A 224 -1.30 -1.45 15.43
N ARG A 225 -1.81 -0.86 16.51
CA ARG A 225 -3.08 -1.27 17.12
C ARG A 225 -4.29 -0.95 16.24
N ASP A 226 -4.23 0.13 15.44
CA ASP A 226 -5.24 0.53 14.46
C ASP A 226 -4.58 1.21 13.26
N GLY A 227 -5.35 1.38 12.18
CA GLY A 227 -4.94 2.14 11.00
C GLY A 227 -3.97 1.45 10.06
N ASN A 228 -3.62 0.17 10.27
CA ASN A 228 -2.67 -0.53 9.40
C ASN A 228 -3.09 -0.50 7.94
N GLY A 229 -4.31 -0.88 7.58
CA GLY A 229 -4.77 -0.89 6.21
C GLY A 229 -4.69 0.49 5.54
N ARG A 230 -5.15 1.54 6.21
CA ARG A 230 -5.10 2.93 5.70
C ARG A 230 -3.65 3.42 5.53
N THR A 231 -2.80 3.20 6.53
CA THR A 231 -1.36 3.51 6.48
C THR A 231 -0.66 2.75 5.35
N GLY A 232 -0.93 1.46 5.21
CA GLY A 232 -0.34 0.62 4.16
C GLY A 232 -0.69 1.10 2.76
N ARG A 233 -1.97 1.44 2.51
CA ARG A 233 -2.41 1.98 1.22
C ARG A 233 -1.86 3.39 0.93
N LEU A 234 -1.74 4.25 1.96
CA LEU A 234 -1.09 5.56 1.81
C LEU A 234 0.38 5.41 1.41
N LEU A 235 1.15 4.61 2.13
CA LEU A 235 2.58 4.47 1.86
C LEU A 235 2.89 3.67 0.59
N SER A 236 2.00 2.79 0.14
CA SER A 236 2.09 2.24 -1.22
C SER A 236 1.98 3.34 -2.27
N ASN A 237 1.08 4.31 -2.05
CA ASN A 237 0.92 5.45 -2.93
C ASN A 237 2.06 6.48 -2.81
N PHE A 238 2.73 6.58 -1.66
CA PHE A 238 3.98 7.33 -1.55
C PHE A 238 5.04 6.83 -2.54
N ILE A 239 5.26 5.52 -2.59
CA ILE A 239 6.24 4.91 -3.50
C ILE A 239 5.87 5.20 -4.97
N LEU A 240 4.59 5.09 -5.31
CA LEU A 240 4.10 5.33 -6.67
C LEU A 240 4.22 6.81 -7.07
N LEU A 241 3.72 7.72 -6.23
CA LEU A 241 3.74 9.16 -6.52
C LEU A 241 5.16 9.71 -6.60
N ARG A 242 6.09 9.23 -5.76
CA ARG A 242 7.51 9.58 -5.83
C ARG A 242 8.14 9.24 -7.18
N ALA A 243 7.63 8.21 -7.85
CA ALA A 243 8.08 7.75 -9.17
C ALA A 243 7.19 8.27 -10.32
N ASP A 244 6.35 9.29 -10.09
CA ASP A 244 5.38 9.83 -11.05
C ASP A 244 4.41 8.77 -11.63
N HIS A 245 4.05 7.78 -10.81
CA HIS A 245 3.02 6.80 -11.14
C HIS A 245 1.65 7.23 -10.60
N PRO A 246 0.54 6.84 -11.26
CA PRO A 246 -0.81 7.10 -10.76
C PRO A 246 -1.05 6.39 -9.42
N LEU A 247 -1.95 6.98 -8.59
CA LEU A 247 -2.38 6.34 -7.35
C LEU A 247 -2.96 4.95 -7.63
N LEU A 248 -2.64 4.02 -6.75
CA LEU A 248 -3.26 2.71 -6.66
C LEU A 248 -4.48 2.79 -5.74
N ILE A 249 -5.66 2.55 -6.29
CA ILE A 249 -6.92 2.65 -5.57
C ILE A 249 -7.61 1.29 -5.59
N VAL A 250 -7.66 0.63 -4.43
CA VAL A 250 -8.48 -0.56 -4.22
C VAL A 250 -9.90 -0.09 -3.94
N ARG A 251 -10.86 -0.50 -4.77
CA ARG A 251 -12.26 -0.12 -4.60
C ARG A 251 -12.94 -0.96 -3.52
N LEU A 252 -13.99 -0.42 -2.92
CA LEU A 252 -14.76 -1.13 -1.89
C LEU A 252 -15.33 -2.46 -2.43
N GLU A 253 -15.79 -2.46 -3.68
CA GLU A 253 -16.30 -3.66 -4.35
C GLU A 253 -15.27 -4.79 -4.47
N ASP A 254 -13.98 -4.46 -4.54
CA ASP A 254 -12.87 -5.42 -4.63
C ASP A 254 -12.36 -5.86 -3.24
N ARG A 255 -12.94 -5.36 -2.15
CA ARG A 255 -12.48 -5.60 -0.76
C ARG A 255 -12.33 -7.09 -0.44
N SER A 256 -13.26 -7.91 -0.86
CA SER A 256 -13.23 -9.36 -0.56
C SER A 256 -12.02 -10.04 -1.21
N GLU A 257 -11.75 -9.76 -2.49
CA GLU A 257 -10.59 -10.28 -3.22
C GLU A 257 -9.28 -9.73 -2.60
N TYR A 258 -9.24 -8.43 -2.31
CA TYR A 258 -8.10 -7.77 -1.66
C TYR A 258 -7.72 -8.42 -0.33
N ILE A 259 -8.67 -8.64 0.58
CA ILE A 259 -8.41 -9.30 1.87
C ILE A 259 -7.97 -10.77 1.65
N SER A 260 -8.57 -11.46 0.68
CA SER A 260 -8.20 -12.84 0.35
C SER A 260 -6.74 -12.97 -0.08
N VAL A 261 -6.27 -12.11 -1.01
CA VAL A 261 -4.88 -12.19 -1.49
C VAL A 261 -3.86 -11.79 -0.41
N LEU A 262 -4.20 -10.86 0.49
CA LEU A 262 -3.37 -10.55 1.65
C LEU A 262 -3.26 -11.73 2.63
N LYS A 263 -4.33 -12.49 2.82
CA LYS A 263 -4.31 -13.72 3.64
C LYS A 263 -3.42 -14.80 3.01
N GLN A 264 -3.40 -14.92 1.70
CA GLN A 264 -2.60 -15.92 0.98
C GLN A 264 -1.10 -15.77 1.22
N ILE A 265 -0.58 -14.56 1.45
CA ILE A 265 0.82 -14.37 1.86
C ILE A 265 1.15 -15.18 3.13
N ARG A 266 0.18 -15.32 4.05
CA ARG A 266 0.38 -16.04 5.31
C ARG A 266 0.33 -17.54 5.13
N THR A 267 -0.52 -18.04 4.22
CA THR A 267 -0.74 -19.47 4.00
C THR A 267 0.26 -20.07 3.02
N ASP A 268 0.48 -19.40 1.89
CA ASP A 268 1.23 -19.95 0.76
C ASP A 268 2.69 -19.50 0.76
N GLY A 269 3.01 -18.49 1.56
CA GLY A 269 4.37 -17.96 1.65
C GLY A 269 4.84 -17.27 0.36
N THR A 270 3.93 -16.87 -0.55
CA THR A 270 4.25 -16.16 -1.79
C THR A 270 3.49 -14.84 -1.88
N ASP A 271 4.09 -13.85 -2.53
CA ASP A 271 3.52 -12.54 -2.81
C ASP A 271 2.92 -12.43 -4.22
N GLU A 272 2.95 -13.53 -5.00
CA GLU A 272 2.51 -13.55 -6.40
C GLU A 272 1.04 -13.13 -6.56
N HIS A 273 0.15 -13.63 -5.71
CA HIS A 273 -1.28 -13.31 -5.75
C HIS A 273 -1.54 -11.83 -5.47
N VAL A 274 -0.81 -11.25 -4.52
CA VAL A 274 -0.91 -9.81 -4.20
C VAL A 274 -0.42 -8.97 -5.36
N VAL A 275 0.73 -9.32 -5.95
CA VAL A 275 1.27 -8.59 -7.11
C VAL A 275 0.30 -8.66 -8.29
N ALA A 276 -0.20 -9.85 -8.64
CA ALA A 276 -1.17 -10.04 -9.73
C ALA A 276 -2.47 -9.23 -9.51
N PHE A 277 -3.01 -9.27 -8.29
CA PHE A 277 -4.21 -8.51 -7.92
C PHE A 277 -4.03 -7.01 -8.15
N PHE A 278 -2.92 -6.45 -7.70
CA PHE A 278 -2.70 -5.01 -7.79
C PHE A 278 -2.38 -4.54 -9.21
N PHE A 279 -1.67 -5.34 -10.02
CA PHE A 279 -1.53 -5.04 -11.45
C PHE A 279 -2.89 -5.02 -12.14
N LYS A 280 -3.73 -6.05 -11.93
CA LYS A 280 -5.11 -6.11 -12.44
C LYS A 280 -5.91 -4.88 -12.01
N THR A 281 -5.86 -4.51 -10.74
CA THR A 281 -6.58 -3.36 -10.17
C THR A 281 -6.14 -2.04 -10.82
N ALA A 282 -4.83 -1.79 -10.89
CA ALA A 282 -4.29 -0.57 -11.49
C ALA A 282 -4.62 -0.44 -12.98
N ILE A 283 -4.41 -1.52 -13.75
CA ILE A 283 -4.69 -1.56 -15.19
C ILE A 283 -6.19 -1.38 -15.45
N SER A 284 -7.05 -2.10 -14.72
CA SER A 284 -8.50 -2.04 -14.91
C SER A 284 -9.06 -0.64 -14.61
N ARG A 285 -8.57 0.03 -13.54
CA ARG A 285 -8.97 1.40 -13.23
C ARG A 285 -8.61 2.36 -14.36
N MET A 286 -7.36 2.38 -14.77
CA MET A 286 -6.90 3.29 -15.83
C MET A 286 -7.62 3.04 -17.16
N LYS A 287 -7.82 1.78 -17.56
CA LYS A 287 -8.60 1.42 -18.75
C LYS A 287 -10.05 1.87 -18.65
N GLY A 288 -10.67 1.72 -17.46
CA GLY A 288 -12.03 2.17 -17.21
C GLY A 288 -12.19 3.68 -17.41
N GLU A 289 -11.31 4.48 -16.82
CA GLU A 289 -11.31 5.94 -16.93
C GLU A 289 -11.03 6.40 -18.39
N LEU A 290 -10.10 5.74 -19.08
CA LEU A 290 -9.84 5.99 -20.52
C LEU A 290 -11.06 5.68 -21.40
N ALA A 291 -11.81 4.61 -21.08
CA ALA A 291 -13.02 4.24 -21.82
C ALA A 291 -14.18 5.22 -21.58
N GLN A 292 -14.36 5.70 -20.34
CA GLN A 292 -15.36 6.72 -19.99
C GLN A 292 -15.09 8.02 -20.72
N LYS A 293 -13.82 8.44 -20.77
CA LYS A 293 -13.44 9.63 -21.55
C LYS A 293 -13.77 9.53 -23.02
N ARG A 294 -13.63 8.36 -23.62
CA ARG A 294 -14.02 8.15 -25.04
C ARG A 294 -15.53 8.31 -25.28
N LYS A 295 -16.37 8.11 -24.24
CA LYS A 295 -17.82 8.23 -24.30
C LYS A 295 -18.34 9.62 -23.95
N ASN A 296 -17.65 10.36 -23.08
CA ASN A 296 -18.06 11.65 -22.55
C ASN A 296 -17.00 12.72 -22.83
N THR A 297 -17.44 13.97 -23.08
CA THR A 297 -16.54 15.12 -23.02
C THR A 297 -16.02 15.30 -21.58
N LEU A 298 -14.77 15.68 -21.42
CA LEU A 298 -14.02 15.76 -20.14
C LEU A 298 -14.73 16.48 -18.97
N SER A 299 -15.68 17.38 -19.28
CA SER A 299 -16.40 18.15 -18.26
C SER A 299 -17.37 17.34 -17.41
N THR A 300 -17.77 16.14 -17.85
CA THR A 300 -18.73 15.29 -17.14
C THR A 300 -18.09 14.17 -16.30
N MET A 301 -16.78 13.99 -16.39
CA MET A 301 -16.08 12.95 -15.59
C MET A 301 -15.69 13.41 -14.18
N PHE A 302 -15.54 14.71 -13.98
CA PHE A 302 -14.89 15.26 -12.78
C PHE A 302 -15.73 16.32 -12.03
N PHE A 303 -17.00 16.55 -12.46
CA PHE A 303 -17.91 17.50 -11.81
C PHE A 303 -19.30 16.92 -11.67
#